data_2bcb98c89cfb7b73f5296d9a74080073
#
_entry.id   2bcb98c89cfb7b73f5296d9a74080073
#
_cell.length_a   1.000
_cell.length_b   1.000
_cell.length_c   1.000
_cell.angle_alpha   90.00
_cell.angle_beta   90.00
_cell.angle_gamma   90.00
#
_symmetry.space_group_name_H-M   'P 1'
#
loop_
_entity.id
_entity.type
_entity.pdbx_description
1 polymer ?
#
loop_
_entity_poly.entity_id
_entity_poly.type
_entity_poly.pdbx_seq_one_letter_code
_entity_poly.pdbx_strand_id
1 'polypeptide(L)'
;MVQSIDQFKSLISNKDGIARTNLFRVKLPSLPGGTSEEMNILCKDVQLPGRQIITNERRVGLQNIKVPYGYAVTDVSLTFQVLNDYGVKEYFETWQNLAVNQNDYQISYQRGPGGYSRDVEIEQFKKVMLPRTYLYLT
;
A
#
# COMPACT_ATOMS: atom_id res chain seq x y z
N MET A 1 -20.95 -28.85 4.96
CA MET A 1 -20.46 -29.11 3.58
C MET A 1 -19.06 -29.69 3.69
N VAL A 2 -18.91 -30.96 3.35
CA VAL A 2 -17.58 -31.58 3.33
C VAL A 2 -16.98 -31.31 1.95
N GLN A 3 -16.07 -30.36 1.89
CA GLN A 3 -15.28 -30.15 0.67
C GLN A 3 -14.26 -31.28 0.56
N SER A 4 -14.28 -32.02 -0.54
CA SER A 4 -13.32 -33.09 -0.75
C SER A 4 -11.94 -32.49 -1.02
N ILE A 5 -10.89 -33.13 -0.52
CA ILE A 5 -9.49 -32.75 -0.74
C ILE A 5 -9.18 -32.69 -2.25
N ASP A 6 -9.83 -33.53 -3.05
CA ASP A 6 -9.65 -33.58 -4.49
C ASP A 6 -10.20 -32.33 -5.20
N GLN A 7 -11.34 -31.81 -4.72
CA GLN A 7 -11.91 -30.54 -5.22
C GLN A 7 -10.96 -29.37 -4.91
N PHE A 8 -10.38 -29.34 -3.71
CA PHE A 8 -9.41 -28.33 -3.33
C PHE A 8 -8.12 -28.40 -4.19
N LYS A 9 -7.59 -29.60 -4.40
CA LYS A 9 -6.43 -29.82 -5.26
C LYS A 9 -6.69 -29.41 -6.71
N SER A 10 -7.85 -29.77 -7.25
CA SER A 10 -8.23 -29.41 -8.62
C SER A 10 -8.40 -27.90 -8.77
N LEU A 11 -8.96 -27.22 -7.76
CA LEU A 11 -9.10 -25.77 -7.74
C LEU A 11 -7.73 -25.08 -7.78
N ILE A 12 -6.78 -25.53 -6.95
CA ILE A 12 -5.41 -24.98 -6.92
C ILE A 12 -4.73 -25.20 -8.26
N SER A 13 -4.86 -26.41 -8.84
CA SER A 13 -4.24 -26.72 -10.14
C SER A 13 -4.81 -25.86 -11.26
N ASN A 14 -6.13 -25.66 -11.30
CA ASN A 14 -6.81 -24.84 -12.30
C ASN A 14 -6.52 -23.33 -12.18
N LYS A 15 -6.03 -22.88 -11.01
CA LYS A 15 -5.71 -21.47 -10.72
C LYS A 15 -4.20 -21.19 -10.68
N ASP A 16 -3.36 -22.05 -11.26
CA ASP A 16 -1.89 -21.91 -11.30
C ASP A 16 -1.21 -21.93 -9.94
N GLY A 17 -1.87 -22.50 -8.93
CA GLY A 17 -1.30 -22.63 -7.59
C GLY A 17 -1.70 -21.51 -6.63
N ILE A 18 -1.05 -21.52 -5.47
CA ILE A 18 -1.27 -20.53 -4.41
C ILE A 18 -0.39 -19.30 -4.68
N ALA A 19 -0.94 -18.12 -4.51
CA ALA A 19 -0.20 -16.86 -4.64
C ALA A 19 0.94 -16.79 -3.62
N ARG A 20 2.13 -16.46 -4.10
CA ARG A 20 3.31 -16.29 -3.26
C ARG A 20 3.40 -14.87 -2.75
N THR A 21 3.49 -14.70 -1.44
CA THR A 21 3.57 -13.39 -0.78
C THR A 21 4.93 -12.71 -0.94
N ASN A 22 5.97 -13.47 -1.27
CA ASN A 22 7.33 -12.95 -1.46
C ASN A 22 7.62 -12.37 -2.85
N LEU A 23 6.67 -12.50 -3.79
CA LEU A 23 6.81 -11.97 -5.14
C LEU A 23 6.10 -10.63 -5.27
N PHE A 24 6.75 -9.57 -4.83
CA PHE A 24 6.24 -8.21 -4.92
C PHE A 24 7.34 -7.23 -5.34
N ARG A 25 6.94 -6.09 -5.86
CA ARG A 25 7.78 -4.94 -6.15
C ARG A 25 7.09 -3.68 -5.66
N VAL A 26 7.84 -2.82 -5.01
CA VAL A 26 7.40 -1.49 -4.62
C VAL A 26 8.07 -0.49 -5.56
N LYS A 27 7.31 0.48 -6.05
CA LYS A 27 7.84 1.63 -6.78
C LYS A 27 7.49 2.88 -6.00
N LEU A 28 8.50 3.49 -5.44
CA LEU A 28 8.40 4.76 -4.73
C LEU A 28 8.50 5.92 -5.72
N PRO A 29 7.84 7.05 -5.46
CA PRO A 29 7.93 8.22 -6.30
C PRO A 29 9.34 8.83 -6.26
N SER A 30 9.78 9.40 -7.36
CA SER A 30 11.03 10.18 -7.40
C SER A 30 10.82 11.50 -6.66
N LEU A 31 11.72 11.82 -5.74
CA LEU A 31 11.73 13.09 -5.01
C LEU A 31 12.83 14.00 -5.56
N PRO A 32 12.70 15.32 -5.41
CA PRO A 32 13.77 16.25 -5.75
C PRO A 32 15.02 15.93 -4.90
N GLY A 33 16.09 15.45 -5.53
CA GLY A 33 17.36 15.13 -4.86
C GLY A 33 17.57 13.67 -4.45
N GLY A 34 16.65 12.74 -4.75
CA GLY A 34 16.80 11.33 -4.41
C GLY A 34 16.43 10.37 -5.55
N THR A 35 17.21 9.31 -5.73
CA THR A 35 16.88 8.18 -6.59
C THR A 35 16.03 7.17 -5.83
N SER A 36 14.83 6.91 -6.33
CA SER A 36 13.92 5.93 -5.72
C SER A 36 14.26 4.47 -6.05
N GLU A 37 15.11 4.23 -7.05
CA GLU A 37 15.38 2.88 -7.55
C GLU A 37 16.08 2.00 -6.52
N GLU A 38 17.07 2.54 -5.81
CA GLU A 38 17.77 1.80 -4.75
C GLU A 38 16.83 1.46 -3.59
N MET A 39 15.94 2.40 -3.23
CA MET A 39 14.96 2.23 -2.16
C MET A 39 13.95 1.12 -2.49
N ASN A 40 13.57 1.00 -3.76
CA ASN A 40 12.65 -0.05 -4.20
C ASN A 40 13.21 -1.47 -3.98
N ILE A 41 14.52 -1.64 -4.10
CA ILE A 41 15.21 -2.92 -3.89
C ILE A 41 15.32 -3.25 -2.39
N LEU A 42 15.44 -2.24 -1.54
CA LEU A 42 15.63 -2.40 -0.10
C LEU A 42 14.34 -2.70 0.67
N CYS A 43 13.19 -2.72 0.00
CA CYS A 43 11.92 -3.04 0.62
C CYS A 43 11.85 -4.54 0.97
N LYS A 44 11.75 -4.84 2.26
CA LYS A 44 11.71 -6.20 2.80
C LYS A 44 10.29 -6.74 2.94
N ASP A 45 9.37 -5.91 3.39
CA ASP A 45 7.99 -6.29 3.66
C ASP A 45 7.03 -5.16 3.34
N VAL A 46 5.83 -5.54 2.89
CA VAL A 46 4.76 -4.62 2.49
C VAL A 46 3.45 -5.12 3.05
N GLN A 47 2.79 -4.28 3.82
CA GLN A 47 1.42 -4.52 4.24
C GLN A 47 0.47 -3.72 3.36
N LEU A 48 -0.37 -4.42 2.59
CA LEU A 48 -1.37 -3.78 1.75
C LEU A 48 -2.47 -3.15 2.60
N PRO A 49 -2.93 -1.94 2.27
CA PRO A 49 -4.01 -1.30 3.00
C PRO A 49 -5.33 -2.05 2.77
N GLY A 50 -6.08 -2.21 3.84
CA GLY A 50 -7.44 -2.72 3.80
C GLY A 50 -8.45 -1.62 3.47
N ARG A 51 -9.60 -2.01 2.94
CA ARG A 51 -10.76 -1.13 2.80
C ARG A 51 -11.81 -1.53 3.81
N GLN A 52 -12.27 -0.57 4.60
CA GLN A 52 -13.34 -0.75 5.56
C GLN A 52 -14.54 0.08 5.13
N ILE A 53 -15.71 -0.57 5.09
CA ILE A 53 -16.97 0.14 4.85
C ILE A 53 -17.38 0.83 6.14
N ILE A 54 -17.57 2.14 6.08
CA ILE A 54 -18.06 2.93 7.20
C ILE A 54 -19.58 2.90 7.16
N THR A 55 -20.19 2.55 8.29
CA THR A 55 -21.63 2.44 8.42
C THR A 55 -22.16 3.34 9.51
N ASN A 56 -23.32 3.94 9.26
CA ASN A 56 -24.12 4.58 10.29
C ASN A 56 -25.20 3.61 10.78
N GLU A 57 -25.42 3.58 12.09
CA GLU A 57 -26.54 2.86 12.67
C GLU A 57 -27.79 3.73 12.65
N ARG A 58 -28.81 3.23 11.98
CA ARG A 58 -30.12 3.88 11.95
C ARG A 58 -31.14 2.97 12.61
N ARG A 59 -31.84 3.50 13.60
CA ARG A 59 -32.93 2.79 14.24
C ARG A 59 -34.21 2.95 13.44
N VAL A 60 -34.79 1.83 13.02
CA VAL A 60 -36.09 1.78 12.38
C VAL A 60 -36.99 0.88 13.22
N GLY A 61 -37.89 1.49 14.01
CA GLY A 61 -38.69 0.75 14.98
C GLY A 61 -37.85 0.12 16.10
N LEU A 62 -37.93 -1.20 16.26
CA LEU A 62 -37.17 -1.98 17.25
C LEU A 62 -35.84 -2.53 16.71
N GLN A 63 -35.51 -2.32 15.44
CA GLN A 63 -34.31 -2.84 14.80
C GLN A 63 -33.30 -1.74 14.52
N ASN A 64 -32.04 -2.06 14.73
CA ASN A 64 -30.91 -1.22 14.29
C ASN A 64 -30.41 -1.73 12.95
N ILE A 65 -30.44 -0.86 11.94
CA ILE A 65 -29.97 -1.16 10.60
C ILE A 65 -28.66 -0.39 10.37
N LYS A 66 -27.62 -1.10 9.90
CA LYS A 66 -26.36 -0.49 9.47
C LYS A 66 -26.47 -0.07 8.03
N VAL A 67 -26.41 1.24 7.79
CA VAL A 67 -26.45 1.83 6.44
C VAL A 67 -25.04 2.26 6.07
N PRO A 68 -24.45 1.72 4.98
CA PRO A 68 -23.14 2.14 4.52
C PRO A 68 -23.23 3.56 3.93
N TYR A 69 -22.29 4.43 4.28
CA TYR A 69 -22.22 5.78 3.73
C TYR A 69 -20.86 6.14 3.14
N GLY A 70 -19.84 5.31 3.33
CA GLY A 70 -18.52 5.57 2.81
C GLY A 70 -17.57 4.40 3.00
N TYR A 71 -16.34 4.59 2.64
CA TYR A 71 -15.25 3.65 2.92
C TYR A 71 -14.04 4.39 3.48
N ALA A 72 -13.31 3.74 4.36
CA ALA A 72 -12.01 4.17 4.85
C ALA A 72 -10.93 3.23 4.32
N VAL A 73 -9.77 3.79 4.06
CA VAL A 73 -8.56 3.04 3.68
C VAL A 73 -7.61 3.10 4.87
N THR A 74 -7.06 1.96 5.25
CA THR A 74 -6.05 1.88 6.31
C THR A 74 -4.68 2.30 5.78
N ASP A 75 -3.77 2.64 6.69
CA ASP A 75 -2.41 3.03 6.35
C ASP A 75 -1.64 1.91 5.67
N VAL A 76 -0.69 2.28 4.82
CA VAL A 76 0.26 1.37 4.18
C VAL A 76 1.50 1.28 5.07
N SER A 77 1.88 0.07 5.45
CA SER A 77 3.13 -0.17 6.17
C SER A 77 4.16 -0.79 5.25
N LEU A 78 5.32 -0.16 5.18
CA LEU A 78 6.46 -0.61 4.41
C LEU A 78 7.66 -0.79 5.33
N THR A 79 8.32 -1.95 5.24
CA THR A 79 9.53 -2.23 6.01
C THR A 79 10.73 -2.25 5.07
N PHE A 80 11.72 -1.42 5.35
CA PHE A 80 12.94 -1.32 4.56
C PHE A 80 14.16 -1.80 5.34
N GLN A 81 15.11 -2.34 4.61
CA GLN A 81 16.45 -2.60 5.14
C GLN A 81 17.28 -1.32 5.01
N VAL A 82 17.80 -0.84 6.13
CA VAL A 82 18.64 0.37 6.13
C VAL A 82 20.10 -0.04 5.97
N LEU A 83 20.77 0.56 4.99
CA LEU A 83 22.21 0.43 4.79
C LEU A 83 22.97 1.49 5.62
N ASN A 84 24.29 1.36 5.69
CA ASN A 84 25.15 2.26 6.48
C ASN A 84 25.14 3.73 6.01
N ASP A 85 24.68 3.99 4.80
CA ASP A 85 24.52 5.34 4.24
C ASP A 85 23.24 6.05 4.72
N TYR A 86 22.33 5.30 5.39
CA TYR A 86 21.03 5.80 5.85
C TYR A 86 20.15 6.45 4.76
N GLY A 87 20.41 6.16 3.50
CA GLY A 87 19.70 6.75 2.36
C GLY A 87 18.19 6.58 2.40
N VAL A 88 17.68 5.43 2.90
CA VAL A 88 16.24 5.20 3.09
C VAL A 88 15.64 6.20 4.07
N LYS A 89 16.31 6.45 5.19
CA LYS A 89 15.84 7.41 6.20
C LYS A 89 15.82 8.83 5.63
N GLU A 90 16.90 9.23 4.97
CA GLU A 90 17.03 10.54 4.34
C GLU A 90 15.95 10.77 3.28
N TYR A 91 15.61 9.74 2.48
CA TYR A 91 14.54 9.80 1.50
C TYR A 91 13.19 10.13 2.14
N PHE A 92 12.81 9.42 3.21
CA PHE A 92 11.54 9.66 3.88
C PHE A 92 11.50 10.98 4.64
N GLU A 93 12.61 11.40 5.23
CA GLU A 93 12.72 12.73 5.87
C GLU A 93 12.57 13.85 4.85
N THR A 94 13.16 13.71 3.66
CA THR A 94 12.97 14.63 2.55
C THR A 94 11.52 14.69 2.11
N TRP A 95 10.84 13.55 2.05
CA TRP A 95 9.42 13.50 1.71
C TRP A 95 8.56 14.19 2.77
N GLN A 96 8.83 13.95 4.05
CA GLN A 96 8.14 14.64 5.15
C GLN A 96 8.35 16.16 5.09
N ASN A 97 9.54 16.61 4.75
CA ASN A 97 9.86 18.04 4.62
C ASN A 97 9.08 18.73 3.50
N LEU A 98 8.61 18.00 2.48
CA LEU A 98 7.70 18.55 1.47
C LEU A 98 6.31 18.87 2.05
N ALA A 99 5.88 18.15 3.07
CA ALA A 99 4.59 18.40 3.75
C ALA A 99 4.73 19.45 4.84
N VAL A 100 5.73 19.28 5.71
CA VAL A 100 6.02 20.17 6.83
C VAL A 100 7.51 20.46 6.84
N ASN A 101 7.88 21.68 6.51
CA ASN A 101 9.28 22.10 6.56
C ASN A 101 9.74 22.22 8.03
N GLN A 102 10.72 21.41 8.40
CA GLN A 102 11.20 21.39 9.78
C GLN A 102 12.01 22.65 10.17
N ASN A 103 12.51 23.41 9.19
CA ASN A 103 13.28 24.63 9.47
C ASN A 103 12.38 25.83 9.78
N ASP A 104 11.29 25.97 9.00
CA ASP A 104 10.42 27.15 9.04
C ASP A 104 9.07 26.83 9.67
N TYR A 105 8.80 25.54 9.98
CA TYR A 105 7.52 25.01 10.47
C TYR A 105 6.32 25.36 9.57
N GLN A 106 6.59 25.66 8.29
CA GLN A 106 5.56 25.94 7.32
C GLN A 106 4.95 24.64 6.80
N ILE A 107 3.63 24.64 6.68
CA ILE A 107 2.86 23.51 6.16
C ILE A 107 2.56 23.79 4.69
N SER A 108 2.88 22.83 3.82
CA SER A 108 2.53 22.89 2.40
C SER A 108 1.20 22.20 2.16
N TYR A 109 0.30 22.86 1.48
CA TYR A 109 -0.97 22.28 1.04
C TYR A 109 -0.95 21.86 -0.43
N GLN A 110 0.20 21.95 -1.07
CA GLN A 110 0.34 21.59 -2.48
C GLN A 110 0.27 20.08 -2.68
N ARG A 111 -0.70 19.66 -3.48
CA ARG A 111 -0.87 18.27 -3.94
C ARG A 111 -0.43 18.14 -5.41
N GLY A 112 -0.09 16.93 -5.83
CA GLY A 112 0.31 16.65 -7.21
C GLY A 112 1.80 16.85 -7.49
N PRO A 113 2.21 17.07 -8.75
CA PRO A 113 3.60 17.20 -9.13
C PRO A 113 4.29 18.34 -8.37
N GLY A 114 5.36 18.03 -7.65
CA GLY A 114 6.08 18.98 -6.79
C GLY A 114 5.55 19.10 -5.35
N GLY A 115 4.35 18.56 -5.03
CA GLY A 115 3.78 18.54 -3.70
C GLY A 115 4.17 17.31 -2.86
N TYR A 116 3.62 17.24 -1.65
CA TYR A 116 3.85 16.13 -0.74
C TYR A 116 3.05 14.87 -1.08
N SER A 117 1.90 15.00 -1.73
CA SER A 117 1.05 13.86 -2.10
C SER A 117 1.60 13.18 -3.35
N ARG A 118 2.03 11.95 -3.22
CA ARG A 118 2.66 11.16 -4.28
C ARG A 118 2.06 9.77 -4.35
N ASP A 119 2.14 9.16 -5.51
CA ASP A 119 1.66 7.81 -5.75
C ASP A 119 2.74 6.78 -5.42
N VAL A 120 2.37 5.75 -4.68
CA VAL A 120 3.17 4.56 -4.43
C VAL A 120 2.53 3.39 -5.16
N GLU A 121 3.28 2.74 -6.03
CA GLU A 121 2.83 1.54 -6.72
C GLU A 121 3.36 0.30 -6.02
N ILE A 122 2.45 -0.63 -5.70
CA ILE A 122 2.81 -1.95 -5.18
C ILE A 122 2.35 -2.98 -6.21
N GLU A 123 3.30 -3.68 -6.80
CA GLU A 123 3.06 -4.73 -7.77
C GLU A 123 3.24 -6.10 -7.13
N GLN A 124 2.22 -6.93 -7.19
CA GLN A 124 2.31 -8.33 -6.79
C GLN A 124 2.40 -9.21 -8.05
N PHE A 125 3.43 -10.04 -8.12
CA PHE A 125 3.64 -10.91 -9.26
C PHE A 125 2.96 -12.26 -9.07
N LYS A 126 2.38 -12.77 -10.14
CA LYS A 126 2.01 -14.17 -10.28
C LYS A 126 3.24 -15.02 -10.61
N LYS A 127 3.14 -16.33 -10.42
CA LYS A 127 4.14 -17.32 -10.84
C LYS A 127 4.46 -17.22 -12.35
N VAL A 128 3.49 -16.79 -13.17
CA VAL A 128 3.69 -16.38 -14.57
C VAL A 128 3.68 -14.86 -14.56
N MET A 129 4.77 -14.20 -14.85
CA MET A 129 5.11 -12.77 -14.74
C MET A 129 4.05 -11.76 -15.27
N LEU A 130 2.84 -11.80 -14.75
CA LEU A 130 1.82 -10.78 -15.03
C LEU A 130 1.62 -9.96 -13.73
N PRO A 131 2.05 -8.69 -13.69
CA PRO A 131 1.90 -7.85 -12.52
C PRO A 131 0.42 -7.51 -12.29
N ARG A 132 -0.02 -7.60 -11.03
CA ARG A 132 -1.20 -6.90 -10.56
C ARG A 132 -0.72 -5.64 -9.86
N THR A 133 -1.02 -4.50 -10.45
CA THR A 133 -0.65 -3.20 -9.91
C THR A 133 -1.72 -2.71 -8.95
N TYR A 134 -1.32 -2.38 -7.74
CA TYR A 134 -2.14 -1.67 -6.76
C TYR A 134 -1.60 -0.26 -6.65
N LEU A 135 -2.39 0.72 -7.10
CA LEU A 135 -2.03 2.13 -7.03
C LEU A 135 -2.62 2.72 -5.74
N TYR A 136 -1.78 3.29 -4.91
CA TYR A 136 -2.20 3.99 -3.70
C TYR A 136 -1.77 5.44 -3.76
N LEU A 137 -2.76 6.33 -3.68
CA LEU A 137 -2.56 7.77 -3.53
C LEU A 137 -2.33 8.07 -2.04
N THR A 138 -1.19 8.58 -1.70
CA THR A 138 -0.89 9.09 -0.36
C THR A 138 -1.06 10.61 -0.27
#